data_2f62a683b78982344ffebb1a3291e29e
#
_entry.id   2f62a683b78982344ffebb1a3291e29e
#
_cell.length_a   1.000
_cell.length_b   1.000
_cell.length_c   1.000
_cell.angle_alpha   90.00
_cell.angle_beta   90.00
_cell.angle_gamma   90.00
#
_symmetry.space_group_name_H-M   'P 1'
#
loop_
_entity.id
_entity.type
_entity.pdbx_description
1 polymer ?
#
loop_
_entity_poly.entity_id
_entity_poly.type
_entity_poly.pdbx_seq_one_letter_code
_entity_poly.pdbx_strand_id
1 'polypeptide(L)'
;IRKDSPDPSVCQSIHHGWWIGQLRGDSCLLWQAGAYTARLGSSEHSELLNHVRKTEILHMKVFTTGQVAKICKVAPRTVSKWFDSGRLKGYRIPGSQDRRIPREYLIKFLKEHGMPLGDLEDEAMAKVLIVAQDQVLIENLKRELPPEKAFKVGTAASGFEAGIQAESFHPDCMIVDFSIGKVEALQICQNLRKNVDFTEIILIALLPDDGQTFSFDRSAINETFKKPFDARLLAERLRTLVGGKKELV
;
A
#
# COMPACT_ATOMS: atom_id res chain seq x y z
N ILE A 1 -27.02 -24.02 39.28
CA ILE A 1 -27.16 -23.47 37.90
C ILE A 1 -25.98 -24.01 37.13
N ARG A 2 -26.25 -25.06 36.32
CA ARG A 2 -25.25 -25.79 35.52
C ARG A 2 -24.93 -24.99 34.26
N LYS A 3 -23.63 -24.83 33.97
CA LYS A 3 -23.12 -24.39 32.70
C LYS A 3 -23.06 -25.61 31.76
N ASP A 4 -23.90 -25.65 30.78
CA ASP A 4 -23.82 -26.64 29.70
C ASP A 4 -22.80 -26.12 28.66
N SER A 5 -21.71 -26.85 28.54
CA SER A 5 -20.77 -26.70 27.43
C SER A 5 -21.31 -27.50 26.24
N PRO A 6 -21.28 -26.97 25.02
CA PRO A 6 -21.73 -27.74 23.85
C PRO A 6 -20.73 -28.85 23.50
N ASP A 7 -21.25 -30.02 23.20
CA ASP A 7 -20.57 -31.24 22.80
C ASP A 7 -19.77 -31.07 21.50
N PRO A 8 -18.49 -31.48 21.46
CA PRO A 8 -17.62 -31.38 20.27
C PRO A 8 -18.01 -32.30 19.09
N SER A 9 -18.97 -33.20 19.27
CA SER A 9 -19.35 -34.20 18.25
C SER A 9 -20.28 -33.71 17.16
N VAL A 10 -20.75 -32.45 17.21
CA VAL A 10 -21.75 -31.90 16.23
C VAL A 10 -21.08 -31.15 15.06
N CYS A 11 -19.73 -31.06 15.01
CA CYS A 11 -19.02 -30.35 13.94
C CYS A 11 -18.51 -31.21 12.77
N GLN A 12 -19.05 -32.40 12.55
CA GLN A 12 -18.78 -33.22 11.38
C GLN A 12 -20.02 -33.42 10.53
N SER A 13 -20.43 -32.44 9.78
CA SER A 13 -21.12 -32.51 8.49
C SER A 13 -21.85 -31.22 8.13
N ILE A 14 -21.16 -30.26 7.54
CA ILE A 14 -21.80 -29.31 6.63
C ILE A 14 -20.81 -29.03 5.49
N HIS A 15 -20.85 -29.87 4.48
CA HIS A 15 -20.46 -29.55 3.12
C HIS A 15 -21.63 -28.83 2.44
N HIS A 16 -21.34 -27.69 1.78
CA HIS A 16 -22.21 -26.94 0.87
C HIS A 16 -23.47 -26.26 1.42
N GLY A 17 -23.38 -24.95 1.51
CA GLY A 17 -24.56 -24.10 1.69
C GLY A 17 -24.19 -22.65 2.04
N TRP A 18 -24.24 -21.77 1.07
CA TRP A 18 -24.16 -20.32 1.24
C TRP A 18 -25.30 -19.83 2.15
N TRP A 19 -24.96 -19.22 3.27
CA TRP A 19 -25.88 -18.38 4.03
C TRP A 19 -25.38 -16.95 4.02
N ILE A 20 -26.07 -16.10 3.26
CA ILE A 20 -25.94 -14.64 3.29
C ILE A 20 -26.80 -14.19 4.49
N GLY A 21 -26.17 -13.93 5.61
CA GLY A 21 -26.76 -13.27 6.76
C GLY A 21 -26.23 -11.85 6.86
N GLN A 22 -27.07 -10.89 6.51
CA GLN A 22 -26.82 -9.48 6.60
C GLN A 22 -26.79 -9.07 8.08
N LEU A 23 -25.61 -8.87 8.68
CA LEU A 23 -25.45 -8.23 9.97
C LEU A 23 -24.57 -6.99 9.82
N ARG A 24 -25.15 -5.87 10.21
CA ARG A 24 -24.50 -4.56 10.30
C ARG A 24 -23.44 -4.57 11.41
N GLY A 25 -22.29 -3.95 11.12
CA GLY A 25 -21.36 -3.41 12.12
C GLY A 25 -20.13 -4.28 12.41
N ASP A 26 -19.06 -3.61 12.54
CA ASP A 26 -17.64 -3.84 12.77
C ASP A 26 -17.14 -5.03 13.65
N SER A 27 -18.03 -5.92 14.05
CA SER A 27 -17.71 -7.06 14.95
C SER A 27 -17.26 -8.33 14.22
N CYS A 28 -17.39 -8.40 12.88
CA CYS A 28 -17.12 -9.63 12.13
C CYS A 28 -15.62 -9.87 11.87
N LEU A 29 -14.83 -8.82 11.75
CA LEU A 29 -13.37 -8.92 11.52
C LEU A 29 -12.61 -9.39 12.77
N LEU A 30 -13.07 -8.97 13.96
CA LEU A 30 -12.49 -9.42 15.22
C LEU A 30 -12.78 -10.88 15.54
N TRP A 31 -13.91 -11.42 15.05
CA TRP A 31 -14.27 -12.83 15.28
C TRP A 31 -13.48 -13.78 14.36
N GLN A 32 -13.20 -13.41 13.12
CA GLN A 32 -12.34 -14.19 12.21
C GLN A 32 -10.88 -14.22 12.67
N ALA A 33 -10.35 -13.11 13.18
CA ALA A 33 -9.02 -13.07 13.77
C ALA A 33 -8.94 -13.96 15.02
N GLY A 34 -9.95 -13.98 15.90
CA GLY A 34 -10.00 -14.82 17.09
C GLY A 34 -10.10 -16.33 16.81
N ALA A 35 -10.74 -16.74 15.72
CA ALA A 35 -10.86 -18.16 15.34
C ALA A 35 -9.56 -18.71 14.71
N TYR A 36 -8.75 -17.86 14.06
CA TYR A 36 -7.46 -18.25 13.49
C TYR A 36 -6.37 -18.33 14.56
N THR A 37 -6.43 -17.46 15.58
CA THR A 37 -5.44 -17.40 16.66
C THR A 37 -5.53 -18.56 17.65
N ALA A 38 -6.67 -19.23 17.76
CA ALA A 38 -6.84 -20.39 18.64
C ALA A 38 -6.09 -21.65 18.18
N ARG A 39 -5.50 -21.66 16.98
CA ARG A 39 -4.79 -22.80 16.38
C ARG A 39 -3.27 -22.67 16.34
N LEU A 40 -2.76 -21.50 16.64
CA LEU A 40 -1.30 -21.23 16.65
C LEU A 40 -0.77 -21.31 18.08
N GLY A 41 0.41 -21.91 18.24
CA GLY A 41 1.08 -21.95 19.53
C GLY A 41 1.43 -20.53 20.02
N SER A 42 1.54 -20.35 21.33
CA SER A 42 1.75 -19.02 21.95
C SER A 42 2.97 -18.25 21.41
N SER A 43 3.99 -18.95 20.91
CA SER A 43 5.19 -18.36 20.29
C SER A 43 4.91 -17.82 18.90
N GLU A 44 4.20 -18.57 18.05
CA GLU A 44 3.86 -18.15 16.68
C GLU A 44 2.86 -16.99 16.66
N HIS A 45 1.95 -16.96 17.63
CA HIS A 45 1.02 -15.85 17.80
C HIS A 45 1.73 -14.54 18.17
N SER A 46 2.74 -14.61 19.05
CA SER A 46 3.53 -13.43 19.42
C SER A 46 4.41 -12.93 18.28
N GLU A 47 4.95 -13.82 17.45
CA GLU A 47 5.73 -13.47 16.27
C GLU A 47 4.86 -12.85 15.17
N LEU A 48 3.66 -13.39 14.91
CA LEU A 48 2.71 -12.83 13.95
C LEU A 48 2.24 -11.43 14.39
N LEU A 49 1.88 -11.24 15.65
CA LEU A 49 1.51 -9.93 16.20
C LEU A 49 2.67 -8.94 16.18
N ASN A 50 3.89 -9.40 16.42
CA ASN A 50 5.08 -8.57 16.34
C ASN A 50 5.41 -8.22 14.88
N HIS A 51 5.20 -9.15 13.95
CA HIS A 51 5.39 -8.90 12.52
C HIS A 51 4.37 -7.90 11.98
N VAL A 52 3.07 -8.07 12.30
CA VAL A 52 2.00 -7.14 11.92
C VAL A 52 2.23 -5.76 12.53
N ARG A 53 2.57 -5.67 13.83
CA ARG A 53 2.92 -4.39 14.48
C ARG A 53 4.18 -3.76 13.90
N LYS A 54 5.17 -4.56 13.52
CA LYS A 54 6.42 -4.06 12.93
C LYS A 54 6.22 -3.52 11.53
N THR A 55 5.34 -4.12 10.71
CA THR A 55 4.97 -3.62 9.39
C THR A 55 4.12 -2.36 9.47
N GLU A 56 3.16 -2.26 10.38
CA GLU A 56 2.38 -1.03 10.60
C GLU A 56 3.25 0.13 11.11
N ILE A 57 4.20 -0.13 12.01
CA ILE A 57 5.10 0.90 12.55
C ILE A 57 6.11 1.39 11.49
N LEU A 58 6.53 0.53 10.56
CA LEU A 58 7.50 0.88 9.52
C LEU A 58 6.94 1.86 8.47
N HIS A 59 5.62 1.94 8.29
CA HIS A 59 4.98 2.86 7.33
C HIS A 59 4.50 4.19 7.94
N MET A 60 4.40 4.30 9.26
CA MET A 60 4.03 5.55 9.92
C MET A 60 5.25 6.46 10.07
N LYS A 61 5.52 7.26 9.06
CA LYS A 61 6.56 8.29 9.17
C LYS A 61 6.14 9.34 10.21
N VAL A 62 6.90 9.39 11.30
CA VAL A 62 6.64 10.30 12.43
C VAL A 62 7.73 11.34 12.50
N PHE A 63 7.35 12.60 12.58
CA PHE A 63 8.28 13.73 12.63
C PHE A 63 8.48 14.26 14.03
N THR A 64 9.67 14.73 14.30
CA THR A 64 9.98 15.55 15.48
C THR A 64 9.60 17.01 15.24
N THR A 65 9.44 17.81 16.30
CA THR A 65 9.19 19.26 16.17
C THR A 65 10.26 19.98 15.36
N GLY A 66 11.52 19.54 15.45
CA GLY A 66 12.62 20.09 14.67
C GLY A 66 12.53 19.78 13.17
N GLN A 67 12.12 18.57 12.82
CA GLN A 67 11.89 18.18 11.42
C GLN A 67 10.70 18.94 10.82
N VAL A 68 9.58 19.03 11.55
CA VAL A 68 8.42 19.83 11.13
C VAL A 68 8.79 21.30 10.95
N ALA A 69 9.62 21.85 11.83
CA ALA A 69 10.09 23.23 11.75
C ALA A 69 10.88 23.50 10.44
N LYS A 70 11.74 22.54 10.03
CA LYS A 70 12.46 22.60 8.75
C LYS A 70 11.51 22.53 7.55
N ILE A 71 10.56 21.62 7.55
CA ILE A 71 9.55 21.45 6.50
C ILE A 71 8.72 22.73 6.34
N CYS A 72 8.21 23.26 7.44
CA CYS A 72 7.38 24.47 7.44
C CYS A 72 8.19 25.77 7.32
N LYS A 73 9.52 25.70 7.32
CA LYS A 73 10.44 26.85 7.34
C LYS A 73 10.14 27.83 8.48
N VAL A 74 9.86 27.31 9.67
CA VAL A 74 9.57 28.08 10.88
C VAL A 74 10.49 27.70 12.04
N ALA A 75 10.53 28.50 13.11
CA ALA A 75 11.29 28.13 14.29
C ALA A 75 10.66 26.92 15.03
N PRO A 76 11.43 26.00 15.63
CA PRO A 76 10.90 24.86 16.39
C PRO A 76 9.93 25.24 17.50
N ARG A 77 10.12 26.40 18.13
CA ARG A 77 9.23 26.96 19.14
C ARG A 77 7.82 27.23 18.60
N THR A 78 7.69 27.59 17.32
CA THR A 78 6.40 27.81 16.66
C THR A 78 5.63 26.49 16.52
N VAL A 79 6.32 25.43 16.10
CA VAL A 79 5.75 24.08 16.01
C VAL A 79 5.29 23.57 17.37
N SER A 80 6.12 23.81 18.41
CA SER A 80 5.74 23.46 19.79
C SER A 80 4.46 24.18 20.24
N LYS A 81 4.31 25.47 19.90
CA LYS A 81 3.08 26.22 20.18
C LYS A 81 1.87 25.66 19.45
N TRP A 82 2.01 25.28 18.17
CA TRP A 82 0.92 24.64 17.40
C TRP A 82 0.48 23.31 18.02
N PHE A 83 1.45 22.51 18.44
CA PHE A 83 1.20 21.24 19.12
C PHE A 83 0.50 21.46 20.48
N ASP A 84 1.06 22.34 21.33
CA ASP A 84 0.55 22.58 22.68
C ASP A 84 -0.82 23.28 22.68
N SER A 85 -1.15 24.06 21.64
CA SER A 85 -2.48 24.65 21.43
C SER A 85 -3.49 23.67 20.79
N GLY A 86 -3.09 22.44 20.49
CA GLY A 86 -3.96 21.43 19.85
C GLY A 86 -4.22 21.64 18.36
N ARG A 87 -3.66 22.68 17.72
CA ARG A 87 -3.80 22.93 16.29
C ARG A 87 -3.10 21.86 15.45
N LEU A 88 -1.89 21.47 15.86
CA LEU A 88 -1.14 20.38 15.23
C LEU A 88 -1.26 19.14 16.10
N LYS A 89 -1.95 18.12 15.60
CA LYS A 89 -2.15 16.85 16.30
C LYS A 89 -0.89 16.00 16.34
N GLY A 90 -0.76 15.23 17.41
CA GLY A 90 0.35 14.29 17.60
C GLY A 90 0.32 13.72 19.01
N TYR A 91 1.39 13.08 19.41
CA TYR A 91 1.52 12.48 20.76
C TYR A 91 2.87 12.81 21.38
N ARG A 92 2.95 12.62 22.70
CA ARG A 92 4.21 12.70 23.45
C ARG A 92 4.68 11.29 23.78
N ILE A 93 5.98 11.08 23.76
CA ILE A 93 6.55 9.80 24.20
C ILE A 93 6.37 9.72 25.71
N PRO A 94 5.77 8.63 26.24
CA PRO A 94 5.65 8.43 27.69
C PRO A 94 7.02 8.53 28.38
N GLY A 95 7.11 9.32 29.45
CA GLY A 95 8.36 9.55 30.18
C GLY A 95 9.32 10.55 29.54
N SER A 96 8.98 11.14 28.39
CA SER A 96 9.75 12.18 27.70
C SER A 96 8.89 13.40 27.38
N GLN A 97 9.55 14.57 27.23
CA GLN A 97 8.90 15.78 26.72
C GLN A 97 8.86 15.82 25.19
N ASP A 98 9.37 14.80 24.52
CA ASP A 98 9.45 14.71 23.09
C ASP A 98 8.07 14.60 22.44
N ARG A 99 7.83 15.49 21.50
CA ARG A 99 6.61 15.52 20.68
C ARG A 99 6.86 14.75 19.40
N ARG A 100 5.89 13.92 19.03
CA ARG A 100 5.86 13.16 17.77
C ARG A 100 4.63 13.51 16.98
N ILE A 101 4.83 13.89 15.74
CA ILE A 101 3.81 14.35 14.81
C ILE A 101 3.71 13.33 13.67
N PRO A 102 2.66 12.49 13.63
CA PRO A 102 2.39 11.63 12.48
C PRO A 102 2.22 12.43 11.20
N ARG A 103 2.71 11.87 10.11
CA ARG A 103 2.73 12.50 8.79
C ARG A 103 1.35 12.99 8.33
N GLU A 104 0.32 12.17 8.55
CA GLU A 104 -1.06 12.47 8.16
C GLU A 104 -1.58 13.73 8.85
N TYR A 105 -1.28 13.90 10.12
CA TYR A 105 -1.68 15.09 10.87
C TYR A 105 -0.92 16.33 10.40
N LEU A 106 0.35 16.18 10.00
CA LEU A 106 1.12 17.28 9.44
C LEU A 106 0.56 17.71 8.08
N ILE A 107 0.29 16.77 7.17
CA ILE A 107 -0.29 17.04 5.85
C ILE A 107 -1.65 17.73 6.00
N LYS A 108 -2.51 17.20 6.89
CA LYS A 108 -3.82 17.79 7.16
C LYS A 108 -3.69 19.23 7.65
N PHE A 109 -2.81 19.48 8.61
CA PHE A 109 -2.53 20.79 9.15
C PHE A 109 -2.05 21.77 8.07
N LEU A 110 -1.10 21.37 7.22
CA LEU A 110 -0.58 22.19 6.14
C LEU A 110 -1.66 22.57 5.13
N LYS A 111 -2.50 21.59 4.72
CA LYS A 111 -3.63 21.82 3.81
C LYS A 111 -4.67 22.79 4.41
N GLU A 112 -5.06 22.60 5.66
CA GLU A 112 -6.03 23.45 6.37
C GLU A 112 -5.57 24.90 6.50
N HIS A 113 -4.24 25.13 6.56
CA HIS A 113 -3.66 26.47 6.70
C HIS A 113 -3.09 27.04 5.39
N GLY A 114 -3.33 26.40 4.24
CA GLY A 114 -2.85 26.84 2.94
C GLY A 114 -1.33 26.91 2.84
N MET A 115 -0.61 26.10 3.63
CA MET A 115 0.85 26.04 3.59
C MET A 115 1.34 25.06 2.56
N PRO A 116 2.47 25.33 1.85
CA PRO A 116 3.01 24.42 0.87
C PRO A 116 3.46 23.12 1.53
N LEU A 117 3.15 21.99 0.91
CA LEU A 117 3.53 20.66 1.40
C LEU A 117 5.02 20.37 1.15
N GLY A 118 5.65 21.03 0.17
CA GLY A 118 7.05 20.83 -0.16
C GLY A 118 7.41 19.36 -0.40
N ASP A 119 8.51 18.89 0.22
CA ASP A 119 8.96 17.50 0.09
C ASP A 119 7.91 16.44 0.51
N LEU A 120 6.92 16.84 1.32
CA LEU A 120 5.82 15.95 1.70
C LEU A 120 4.82 15.70 0.56
N GLU A 121 4.78 16.58 -0.44
CA GLU A 121 3.92 16.43 -1.61
C GLU A 121 4.40 15.27 -2.48
N ASP A 122 5.71 15.18 -2.68
CA ASP A 122 6.35 14.06 -3.40
C ASP A 122 6.10 12.70 -2.73
N GLU A 123 6.06 12.68 -1.39
CA GLU A 123 5.76 11.49 -0.62
C GLU A 123 4.25 11.17 -0.55
N ALA A 124 3.39 12.17 -0.81
CA ALA A 124 1.94 11.97 -0.89
C ALA A 124 1.50 11.40 -2.23
N MET A 125 2.32 11.55 -3.26
CA MET A 125 2.05 11.01 -4.59
C MET A 125 2.17 9.50 -4.59
N ALA A 126 1.31 8.85 -5.37
CA ALA A 126 1.47 7.43 -5.66
C ALA A 126 2.60 7.26 -6.66
N LYS A 127 3.60 6.49 -6.29
CA LYS A 127 4.77 6.21 -7.13
C LYS A 127 4.47 5.04 -8.06
N VAL A 128 4.47 5.29 -9.35
CA VAL A 128 4.20 4.29 -10.39
C VAL A 128 5.44 4.07 -11.23
N LEU A 129 5.94 2.84 -11.29
CA LEU A 129 7.05 2.46 -12.17
C LEU A 129 6.49 1.72 -13.39
N ILE A 130 6.74 2.24 -14.58
CA ILE A 130 6.35 1.64 -15.86
C ILE A 130 7.56 0.92 -16.45
N VAL A 131 7.45 -0.39 -16.65
CA VAL A 131 8.47 -1.23 -17.27
C VAL A 131 8.01 -1.56 -18.69
N ALA A 132 8.52 -0.84 -19.68
CA ALA A 132 8.15 -0.98 -21.09
C ALA A 132 9.24 -0.41 -22.01
N GLN A 133 9.31 -0.91 -23.24
CA GLN A 133 10.20 -0.38 -24.29
C GLN A 133 9.47 0.54 -25.25
N ASP A 134 8.15 0.43 -25.35
CA ASP A 134 7.30 1.24 -26.24
C ASP A 134 7.13 2.66 -25.68
N GLN A 135 7.78 3.63 -26.29
CA GLN A 135 7.72 5.04 -25.91
C GLN A 135 6.31 5.63 -26.06
N VAL A 136 5.56 5.21 -27.07
CA VAL A 136 4.18 5.70 -27.31
C VAL A 136 3.28 5.25 -26.16
N LEU A 137 3.42 4.00 -25.73
CA LEU A 137 2.72 3.46 -24.56
C LEU A 137 3.09 4.23 -23.28
N ILE A 138 4.38 4.46 -23.05
CA ILE A 138 4.88 5.19 -21.88
C ILE A 138 4.32 6.62 -21.84
N GLU A 139 4.34 7.34 -22.97
CA GLU A 139 3.83 8.72 -23.05
C GLU A 139 2.32 8.77 -22.83
N ASN A 140 1.55 7.83 -23.40
CA ASN A 140 0.12 7.73 -23.19
C ASN A 140 -0.22 7.48 -21.71
N LEU A 141 0.48 6.57 -21.05
CA LEU A 141 0.29 6.31 -19.63
C LEU A 141 0.71 7.51 -18.76
N LYS A 142 1.83 8.18 -19.06
CA LYS A 142 2.25 9.40 -18.35
C LYS A 142 1.21 10.52 -18.46
N ARG A 143 0.57 10.67 -19.60
CA ARG A 143 -0.50 11.66 -19.81
C ARG A 143 -1.72 11.42 -18.93
N GLU A 144 -2.09 10.17 -18.71
CA GLU A 144 -3.22 9.80 -17.86
C GLU A 144 -2.87 9.75 -16.36
N LEU A 145 -1.56 9.74 -16.02
CA LEU A 145 -1.02 9.71 -14.66
C LEU A 145 -0.17 10.96 -14.35
N PRO A 146 -0.72 12.18 -14.51
CA PRO A 146 0.07 13.38 -14.28
C PRO A 146 0.23 13.68 -12.78
N PRO A 147 1.26 14.49 -12.42
CA PRO A 147 1.51 14.90 -11.03
C PRO A 147 0.31 15.60 -10.36
N GLU A 148 -0.46 16.38 -11.11
CA GLU A 148 -1.67 17.07 -10.61
C GLU A 148 -2.74 16.08 -10.10
N LYS A 149 -2.70 14.82 -10.59
CA LYS A 149 -3.55 13.72 -10.13
C LYS A 149 -2.88 12.87 -9.05
N ALA A 150 -1.86 13.40 -8.40
CA ALA A 150 -1.10 12.78 -7.31
C ALA A 150 -0.32 11.51 -7.71
N PHE A 151 0.23 11.48 -8.94
CA PHE A 151 1.11 10.40 -9.40
C PHE A 151 2.54 10.90 -9.67
N LYS A 152 3.52 10.10 -9.24
CA LYS A 152 4.92 10.25 -9.63
C LYS A 152 5.31 9.03 -10.46
N VAL A 153 5.66 9.24 -11.74
CA VAL A 153 5.90 8.15 -12.67
C VAL A 153 7.39 8.02 -12.96
N GLY A 154 7.93 6.82 -12.69
CA GLY A 154 9.24 6.36 -13.15
C GLY A 154 9.10 5.43 -14.36
N THR A 155 10.17 5.23 -15.12
CA THR A 155 10.18 4.33 -16.28
C THR A 155 11.43 3.48 -16.30
N ALA A 156 11.33 2.24 -16.76
CA ALA A 156 12.44 1.34 -16.98
C ALA A 156 12.22 0.59 -18.32
N ALA A 157 13.29 0.37 -19.07
CA ALA A 157 13.21 -0.31 -20.37
C ALA A 157 13.57 -1.80 -20.29
N SER A 158 14.07 -2.27 -19.15
CA SER A 158 14.49 -3.66 -18.93
C SER A 158 14.26 -4.11 -17.49
N GLY A 159 14.32 -5.43 -17.24
CA GLY A 159 14.21 -5.98 -15.89
C GLY A 159 15.34 -5.55 -14.97
N PHE A 160 16.54 -5.36 -15.49
CA PHE A 160 17.67 -4.87 -14.71
C PHE A 160 17.44 -3.41 -14.25
N GLU A 161 17.04 -2.56 -15.16
CA GLU A 161 16.73 -1.15 -14.86
C GLU A 161 15.54 -1.06 -13.91
N ALA A 162 14.51 -1.90 -14.10
CA ALA A 162 13.36 -1.98 -13.22
C ALA A 162 13.77 -2.33 -11.77
N GLY A 163 14.73 -3.24 -11.59
CA GLY A 163 15.26 -3.59 -10.27
C GLY A 163 15.97 -2.42 -9.59
N ILE A 164 16.86 -1.71 -10.31
CA ILE A 164 17.56 -0.53 -9.79
C ILE A 164 16.56 0.57 -9.44
N GLN A 165 15.60 0.82 -10.32
CA GLN A 165 14.58 1.84 -10.11
C GLN A 165 13.65 1.46 -8.95
N ALA A 166 13.26 0.19 -8.79
CA ALA A 166 12.44 -0.25 -7.69
C ALA A 166 13.10 0.06 -6.35
N GLU A 167 14.40 -0.22 -6.20
CA GLU A 167 15.16 0.02 -4.97
C GLU A 167 15.28 1.51 -4.63
N SER A 168 15.55 2.37 -5.61
CA SER A 168 15.73 3.81 -5.37
C SER A 168 14.41 4.58 -5.29
N PHE A 169 13.42 4.18 -6.07
CA PHE A 169 12.16 4.88 -6.23
C PHE A 169 11.09 4.41 -5.23
N HIS A 170 11.16 3.16 -4.75
CA HIS A 170 10.17 2.51 -3.89
C HIS A 170 8.73 2.71 -4.40
N PRO A 171 8.37 2.10 -5.55
CA PRO A 171 7.08 2.30 -6.19
C PRO A 171 5.94 1.65 -5.38
N ASP A 172 4.80 2.33 -5.31
CA ASP A 172 3.54 1.78 -4.77
C ASP A 172 2.89 0.82 -5.77
N CYS A 173 3.12 1.07 -7.07
CA CYS A 173 2.62 0.26 -8.17
C CYS A 173 3.69 0.10 -9.27
N MET A 174 3.75 -1.09 -9.86
CA MET A 174 4.56 -1.36 -11.05
C MET A 174 3.67 -1.87 -12.17
N ILE A 175 3.78 -1.25 -13.35
CA ILE A 175 3.11 -1.66 -14.59
C ILE A 175 4.17 -2.34 -15.45
N VAL A 176 4.00 -3.62 -15.73
CA VAL A 176 4.95 -4.43 -16.51
C VAL A 176 4.36 -4.79 -17.86
N ASP A 177 4.99 -4.31 -18.93
CA ASP A 177 4.63 -4.67 -20.29
C ASP A 177 5.28 -6.01 -20.69
N PHE A 178 4.47 -7.01 -20.95
CA PHE A 178 4.93 -8.33 -21.36
C PHE A 178 5.52 -8.37 -22.78
N SER A 179 5.42 -7.27 -23.52
CA SER A 179 6.10 -7.11 -24.82
C SER A 179 7.63 -6.98 -24.69
N ILE A 180 8.17 -6.68 -23.50
CA ILE A 180 9.64 -6.71 -23.25
C ILE A 180 10.22 -8.13 -23.31
N GLY A 181 9.37 -9.14 -23.19
CA GLY A 181 9.70 -10.56 -23.19
C GLY A 181 8.99 -11.29 -22.04
N LYS A 182 8.28 -12.35 -22.37
CA LYS A 182 7.47 -13.12 -21.41
C LYS A 182 8.26 -13.60 -20.20
N VAL A 183 9.45 -14.16 -20.43
CA VAL A 183 10.31 -14.70 -19.38
C VAL A 183 10.80 -13.59 -18.47
N GLU A 184 11.28 -12.50 -19.05
CA GLU A 184 11.79 -11.34 -18.31
C GLU A 184 10.69 -10.71 -17.46
N ALA A 185 9.51 -10.46 -18.05
CA ALA A 185 8.37 -9.89 -17.34
C ALA A 185 7.91 -10.76 -16.15
N LEU A 186 7.85 -12.08 -16.34
CA LEU A 186 7.52 -13.00 -15.25
C LEU A 186 8.59 -13.02 -14.15
N GLN A 187 9.86 -12.97 -14.52
CA GLN A 187 10.96 -12.91 -13.54
C GLN A 187 10.90 -11.64 -12.70
N ILE A 188 10.59 -10.50 -13.31
CA ILE A 188 10.37 -9.23 -12.57
C ILE A 188 9.29 -9.42 -11.52
N CYS A 189 8.10 -9.89 -11.92
CA CYS A 189 6.98 -10.09 -11.02
C CYS A 189 7.30 -11.07 -9.88
N GLN A 190 7.94 -12.21 -10.19
CA GLN A 190 8.32 -13.22 -9.20
C GLN A 190 9.38 -12.71 -8.21
N ASN A 191 10.39 -11.98 -8.70
CA ASN A 191 11.44 -11.44 -7.86
C ASN A 191 10.91 -10.40 -6.90
N LEU A 192 9.99 -9.55 -7.33
CA LEU A 192 9.33 -8.57 -6.46
C LEU A 192 8.52 -9.24 -5.35
N ARG A 193 7.78 -10.32 -5.67
CA ARG A 193 7.01 -11.06 -4.64
C ARG A 193 7.88 -11.83 -3.65
N LYS A 194 9.10 -12.21 -4.04
CA LYS A 194 10.07 -12.85 -3.13
C LYS A 194 10.79 -11.87 -2.22
N ASN A 195 10.86 -10.60 -2.60
CA ASN A 195 11.50 -9.57 -1.80
C ASN A 195 10.51 -8.99 -0.78
N VAL A 196 10.88 -9.06 0.51
CA VAL A 196 10.04 -8.61 1.64
C VAL A 196 9.66 -7.13 1.50
N ASP A 197 10.54 -6.29 0.97
CA ASP A 197 10.32 -4.84 0.83
C ASP A 197 9.28 -4.50 -0.25
N PHE A 198 9.01 -5.43 -1.19
CA PHE A 198 8.09 -5.24 -2.32
C PHE A 198 6.89 -6.19 -2.32
N THR A 199 6.66 -6.95 -1.24
CA THR A 199 5.51 -7.88 -1.17
C THR A 199 4.18 -7.18 -1.39
N GLU A 200 4.09 -5.95 -0.89
CA GLU A 200 2.88 -5.13 -0.92
C GLU A 200 2.70 -4.30 -2.21
N ILE A 201 3.67 -4.33 -3.14
CA ILE A 201 3.57 -3.57 -4.38
C ILE A 201 2.38 -4.03 -5.24
N ILE A 202 1.65 -3.09 -5.82
CA ILE A 202 0.60 -3.39 -6.79
C ILE A 202 1.26 -3.71 -8.13
N LEU A 203 1.05 -4.93 -8.65
CA LEU A 203 1.56 -5.36 -9.94
C LEU A 203 0.45 -5.40 -10.98
N ILE A 204 0.61 -4.62 -12.06
CA ILE A 204 -0.28 -4.62 -13.22
C ILE A 204 0.49 -5.15 -14.42
N ALA A 205 -0.04 -6.18 -15.07
CA ALA A 205 0.55 -6.74 -16.29
C ALA A 205 -0.18 -6.24 -17.54
N LEU A 206 0.58 -5.76 -18.53
CA LEU A 206 0.07 -5.45 -19.87
C LEU A 206 0.42 -6.62 -20.79
N LEU A 207 -0.60 -7.32 -21.26
CA LEU A 207 -0.46 -8.52 -22.09
C LEU A 207 -0.58 -8.14 -23.58
N PRO A 208 0.32 -8.62 -24.46
CA PRO A 208 0.17 -8.44 -25.90
C PRO A 208 -1.04 -9.22 -26.43
N ASP A 209 -1.61 -8.73 -27.53
CA ASP A 209 -2.71 -9.41 -28.25
C ASP A 209 -2.14 -10.35 -29.32
N ASP A 210 -1.31 -11.29 -28.88
CA ASP A 210 -0.65 -12.28 -29.77
C ASP A 210 -1.33 -13.65 -29.80
N GLY A 211 -2.54 -13.74 -29.21
CA GLY A 211 -3.30 -14.99 -29.11
C GLY A 211 -2.69 -16.01 -28.15
N GLN A 212 -1.58 -15.71 -27.49
CA GLN A 212 -0.96 -16.62 -26.53
C GLN A 212 -1.75 -16.62 -25.21
N THR A 213 -1.95 -17.84 -24.70
CA THR A 213 -2.53 -17.99 -23.35
C THR A 213 -1.41 -17.82 -22.34
N PHE A 214 -1.51 -16.77 -21.54
CA PHE A 214 -0.56 -16.56 -20.43
C PHE A 214 -1.05 -17.31 -19.20
N SER A 215 -0.39 -18.45 -18.92
CA SER A 215 -0.53 -19.11 -17.63
C SER A 215 0.53 -18.54 -16.67
N PHE A 216 0.14 -17.71 -15.76
CA PHE A 216 0.98 -17.23 -14.66
C PHE A 216 0.21 -17.40 -13.36
N ASP A 217 0.97 -17.48 -12.28
CA ASP A 217 0.37 -17.50 -10.94
C ASP A 217 -0.36 -16.15 -10.71
N ARG A 218 -1.69 -16.23 -10.66
CA ARG A 218 -2.54 -15.05 -10.44
C ARG A 218 -2.30 -14.40 -9.08
N SER A 219 -1.69 -15.11 -8.14
CA SER A 219 -1.34 -14.54 -6.83
C SER A 219 -0.20 -13.52 -6.94
N ALA A 220 0.63 -13.61 -7.98
CA ALA A 220 1.75 -12.69 -8.19
C ALA A 220 1.34 -11.35 -8.81
N ILE A 221 0.22 -11.28 -9.54
CA ILE A 221 -0.22 -10.11 -10.31
C ILE A 221 -1.61 -9.69 -9.84
N ASN A 222 -1.75 -8.41 -9.46
CA ASN A 222 -3.01 -7.89 -8.95
C ASN A 222 -4.05 -7.65 -10.05
N GLU A 223 -3.61 -7.18 -11.24
CA GLU A 223 -4.51 -6.84 -12.34
C GLU A 223 -3.82 -7.10 -13.68
N THR A 224 -4.61 -7.40 -14.72
CA THR A 224 -4.09 -7.63 -16.08
C THR A 224 -4.90 -6.85 -17.10
N PHE A 225 -4.22 -6.21 -18.04
CA PHE A 225 -4.83 -5.54 -19.20
C PHE A 225 -4.30 -6.14 -20.50
N LYS A 226 -5.19 -6.49 -21.42
CA LYS A 226 -4.81 -6.91 -22.77
C LYS A 226 -4.71 -5.71 -23.68
N LYS A 227 -3.69 -5.66 -24.52
CA LYS A 227 -3.57 -4.67 -25.61
C LYS A 227 -4.51 -5.04 -26.77
N PRO A 228 -5.16 -4.07 -27.41
CA PRO A 228 -5.21 -2.64 -27.07
C PRO A 228 -6.12 -2.38 -25.85
N PHE A 229 -5.75 -1.47 -25.00
CA PHE A 229 -6.54 -1.07 -23.83
C PHE A 229 -6.68 0.46 -23.74
N ASP A 230 -7.68 0.92 -22.99
CA ASP A 230 -7.85 2.34 -22.69
C ASP A 230 -6.96 2.74 -21.50
N ALA A 231 -6.01 3.65 -21.76
CA ALA A 231 -5.10 4.15 -20.74
C ALA A 231 -5.82 4.88 -19.58
N ARG A 232 -7.00 5.48 -19.86
CA ARG A 232 -7.83 6.12 -18.83
C ARG A 232 -8.41 5.10 -17.87
N LEU A 233 -8.93 4.00 -18.42
CA LEU A 233 -9.48 2.91 -17.60
C LEU A 233 -8.40 2.30 -16.69
N LEU A 234 -7.18 2.10 -17.22
CA LEU A 234 -6.05 1.64 -16.43
C LEU A 234 -5.71 2.65 -15.31
N ALA A 235 -5.67 3.95 -15.62
CA ALA A 235 -5.39 4.98 -14.64
C ALA A 235 -6.47 5.07 -13.55
N GLU A 236 -7.75 4.91 -13.88
CA GLU A 236 -8.84 4.86 -12.90
C GLU A 236 -8.73 3.63 -12.00
N ARG A 237 -8.44 2.49 -12.61
CA ARG A 237 -8.26 1.25 -11.85
C ARG A 237 -7.07 1.34 -10.89
N LEU A 238 -5.97 1.92 -11.35
CA LEU A 238 -4.79 2.15 -10.53
C LEU A 238 -5.09 3.07 -9.34
N ARG A 239 -5.87 4.15 -9.56
CA ARG A 239 -6.32 5.04 -8.45
C ARG A 239 -7.11 4.26 -7.40
N THR A 240 -8.02 3.40 -7.84
CA THR A 240 -8.83 2.56 -6.94
C THR A 240 -7.94 1.62 -6.13
N LEU A 241 -6.99 0.94 -6.76
CA LEU A 241 -6.09 -0.01 -6.10
C LEU A 241 -5.16 0.69 -5.10
N VAL A 242 -4.57 1.82 -5.49
CA VAL A 242 -3.66 2.60 -4.62
C VAL A 242 -4.45 3.31 -3.51
N GLY A 243 -5.63 3.85 -3.82
CA GLY A 243 -6.51 4.51 -2.84
C GLY A 243 -6.99 3.56 -1.76
N GLY A 244 -7.48 2.39 -2.14
CA GLY A 244 -7.91 1.35 -1.20
C GLY A 244 -6.79 0.86 -0.27
N LYS A 245 -5.54 0.87 -0.75
CA LYS A 245 -4.37 0.54 0.09
C LYS A 245 -4.05 1.64 1.12
N LYS A 246 -4.26 2.91 0.77
CA LYS A 246 -4.01 4.05 1.67
C LYS A 246 -5.11 4.26 2.71
N GLU A 247 -6.31 3.72 2.50
CA GLU A 247 -7.42 3.77 3.47
C GLU A 247 -7.38 2.62 4.49
N LEU A 248 -6.65 1.54 4.20
CA LEU A 248 -6.49 0.37 5.08
C LEU A 248 -5.28 0.48 6.03
N VAL A 249 -4.51 1.55 5.95
CA VAL A 249 -3.39 1.93 6.80
C VAL A 249 -3.76 3.21 7.56
#